data_8a03cadbbbf69e910c12b384c64628a4
#
_entry.id   8a03cadbbbf69e910c12b384c64628a4
#
_cell.length_a   1.000
_cell.length_b   1.000
_cell.length_c   1.000
_cell.angle_alpha   90.00
_cell.angle_beta   90.00
_cell.angle_gamma   90.00
#
_symmetry.space_group_name_H-M   'P 1'
#
loop_
_entity.id
_entity.type
_entity.pdbx_description
1 polymer ?
#
loop_
_entity_poly.entity_id
_entity_poly.type
_entity_poly.pdbx_seq_one_letter_code
_entity_poly.pdbx_strand_id
1 'polypeptide(L)'
;MKLVIFLVALIIPARVSAYPQFQLGQDQTCSACHVSPAGGGLLNENGRSMIETFSTFGGNADPAHGKLDGPDWLLVGADVRAGAGLIYDRGASPNAFPMEAEAAAWAHRDGFSLYATAGVQEGDTSRPLTFFQLREHWLMWQQHADSPTGLFVRAGRFVPVYGLRFAEHNDFTRVYGQTPLDCETYGVAVEYVDPRWEAHATAFVHDPLQWSTELGNGGALYAEARPTTASALGIEGRYAKSDVDARVAGGITAKYWLAPANLLFQFEGQAIRQTFAAGGQRDQLVSYLMASWFVHPSWLIDFGLSQYDEDLHVKAVDLEAFDANLHWFASSHWELLLTNRVQTIALGSGGGTSGYALVQIHYRL
;
A
#
# COMPACT_ATOMS: atom_id res chain seq x y z
N MET A 1 15.08 -32.13 -45.24
CA MET A 1 14.27 -30.93 -44.92
C MET A 1 14.52 -30.62 -43.48
N LYS A 2 15.43 -29.69 -43.15
CA LYS A 2 15.78 -29.33 -41.78
C LYS A 2 14.92 -28.14 -41.38
N LEU A 3 14.03 -28.34 -40.41
CA LEU A 3 13.20 -27.30 -39.80
C LEU A 3 14.07 -26.51 -38.82
N VAL A 4 14.46 -25.31 -39.20
CA VAL A 4 15.16 -24.36 -38.31
C VAL A 4 14.10 -23.63 -37.53
N ILE A 5 13.96 -23.97 -36.25
CA ILE A 5 13.13 -23.23 -35.31
C ILE A 5 13.93 -22.01 -34.88
N PHE A 6 13.55 -20.84 -35.38
CA PHE A 6 14.04 -19.56 -34.88
C PHE A 6 13.34 -19.26 -33.55
N LEU A 7 14.05 -19.55 -32.46
CA LEU A 7 13.66 -19.04 -31.14
C LEU A 7 14.11 -17.58 -31.05
N VAL A 8 13.23 -16.64 -31.40
CA VAL A 8 13.43 -15.21 -31.11
C VAL A 8 13.17 -15.02 -29.63
N ALA A 9 14.24 -15.08 -28.83
CA ALA A 9 14.21 -14.59 -27.48
C ALA A 9 14.07 -13.06 -27.52
N LEU A 10 12.86 -12.56 -27.41
CA LEU A 10 12.58 -11.16 -27.13
C LEU A 10 13.00 -10.89 -25.67
N ILE A 11 14.26 -10.49 -25.48
CA ILE A 11 14.73 -9.89 -24.25
C ILE A 11 14.21 -8.45 -24.26
N ILE A 12 13.01 -8.24 -23.77
CA ILE A 12 12.51 -6.90 -23.45
C ILE A 12 12.87 -6.67 -21.99
N PRO A 13 13.72 -5.71 -21.65
CA PRO A 13 13.91 -5.32 -20.27
C PRO A 13 12.61 -4.67 -19.78
N ALA A 14 11.81 -5.40 -19.02
CA ALA A 14 10.66 -4.82 -18.33
C ALA A 14 11.18 -3.89 -17.22
N ARG A 15 11.07 -2.59 -17.42
CA ARG A 15 11.33 -1.57 -16.41
C ARG A 15 9.99 -1.14 -15.83
N VAL A 16 9.81 -1.31 -14.54
CA VAL A 16 8.52 -1.11 -13.88
C VAL A 16 8.70 -0.45 -12.52
N SER A 17 7.79 0.42 -12.11
CA SER A 17 7.92 1.31 -10.96
C SER A 17 6.66 1.49 -10.11
N ALA A 18 6.84 1.85 -8.89
CA ALA A 18 6.00 2.59 -7.93
C ALA A 18 4.89 1.86 -7.13
N TYR A 19 4.64 0.59 -7.33
CA TYR A 19 3.93 -0.27 -6.36
C TYR A 19 4.95 -1.13 -5.60
N PRO A 20 4.64 -1.72 -4.42
CA PRO A 20 5.54 -2.68 -3.77
C PRO A 20 5.98 -3.80 -4.74
N GLN A 21 5.11 -4.08 -5.73
CA GLN A 21 5.37 -4.98 -6.84
C GLN A 21 6.55 -4.55 -7.71
N PHE A 22 6.92 -3.27 -7.72
CA PHE A 22 7.96 -2.73 -8.57
C PHE A 22 9.34 -2.62 -7.92
N GLN A 23 9.47 -3.01 -6.66
CA GLN A 23 10.73 -2.92 -5.92
C GLN A 23 11.74 -3.98 -6.35
N LEU A 24 11.31 -5.25 -6.49
CA LEU A 24 12.17 -6.34 -6.91
C LEU A 24 12.32 -6.40 -8.43
N GLY A 25 13.48 -6.88 -8.88
CA GLY A 25 13.81 -6.95 -10.31
C GLY A 25 14.40 -5.66 -10.89
N GLN A 26 14.27 -4.53 -10.17
CA GLN A 26 14.77 -3.22 -10.59
C GLN A 26 15.88 -2.69 -9.69
N ASP A 27 16.16 -3.38 -8.57
CA ASP A 27 17.09 -2.93 -7.54
C ASP A 27 16.74 -1.52 -6.98
N GLN A 28 15.44 -1.25 -6.87
CA GLN A 28 14.91 0.04 -6.43
C GLN A 28 14.44 -0.03 -4.97
N THR A 29 14.58 1.08 -4.26
CA THR A 29 13.97 1.28 -2.94
C THR A 29 12.64 2.03 -3.08
N CYS A 30 11.78 2.02 -2.07
CA CYS A 30 10.56 2.84 -2.07
C CYS A 30 10.87 4.33 -2.23
N SER A 31 11.90 4.80 -1.54
CA SER A 31 12.41 6.19 -1.60
C SER A 31 12.99 6.60 -2.96
N ALA A 32 13.35 5.63 -3.82
CA ALA A 32 13.79 5.96 -5.17
C ALA A 32 12.67 6.55 -6.03
N CYS A 33 11.41 6.20 -5.74
CA CYS A 33 10.24 6.63 -6.52
C CYS A 33 9.27 7.51 -5.74
N HIS A 34 9.28 7.46 -4.40
CA HIS A 34 8.38 8.21 -3.53
C HIS A 34 9.13 9.27 -2.72
N VAL A 35 8.43 10.34 -2.35
CA VAL A 35 8.97 11.36 -1.43
C VAL A 35 9.08 10.82 0.00
N SER A 36 8.25 9.83 0.35
CA SER A 36 8.34 9.11 1.62
C SER A 36 9.31 7.93 1.52
N PRO A 37 10.27 7.75 2.43
CA PRO A 37 11.19 6.61 2.41
C PRO A 37 10.51 5.27 2.58
N ALA A 38 9.31 5.26 3.16
CA ALA A 38 8.48 4.08 3.32
C ALA A 38 7.61 3.75 2.09
N GLY A 39 7.63 4.57 1.05
CA GLY A 39 6.72 4.48 -0.10
C GLY A 39 5.36 5.13 0.17
N GLY A 40 4.45 5.03 -0.79
CA GLY A 40 3.14 5.65 -0.76
C GLY A 40 3.16 7.16 -1.04
N GLY A 41 1.99 7.77 -1.15
CA GLY A 41 1.83 9.20 -1.41
C GLY A 41 2.46 9.66 -2.73
N LEU A 42 2.96 10.90 -2.72
CA LEU A 42 3.48 11.59 -3.89
C LEU A 42 4.72 10.89 -4.48
N LEU A 43 4.72 10.72 -5.80
CA LEU A 43 5.90 10.28 -6.54
C LEU A 43 6.89 11.44 -6.68
N ASN A 44 8.17 11.16 -6.47
CA ASN A 44 9.25 12.09 -6.82
C ASN A 44 9.50 12.10 -8.34
N GLU A 45 10.43 12.92 -8.83
CA GLU A 45 10.70 13.03 -10.25
C GLU A 45 11.10 11.69 -10.90
N ASN A 46 11.89 10.87 -10.21
CA ASN A 46 12.26 9.56 -10.73
C ASN A 46 11.04 8.65 -10.84
N GLY A 47 10.15 8.61 -9.83
CA GLY A 47 8.92 7.85 -9.87
C GLY A 47 7.99 8.27 -11.00
N ARG A 48 7.85 9.57 -11.25
CA ARG A 48 7.08 10.12 -12.38
C ARG A 48 7.66 9.72 -13.73
N SER A 49 8.97 9.87 -13.91
CA SER A 49 9.65 9.45 -15.14
C SER A 49 9.51 7.95 -15.39
N MET A 50 9.57 7.16 -14.34
CA MET A 50 9.43 5.70 -14.44
C MET A 50 8.02 5.30 -14.91
N ILE A 51 6.96 5.91 -14.38
CA ILE A 51 5.59 5.59 -14.79
C ILE A 51 5.32 5.95 -16.25
N GLU A 52 5.95 7.01 -16.77
CA GLU A 52 5.89 7.38 -18.18
C GLU A 52 6.42 6.26 -19.09
N THR A 53 7.46 5.55 -18.68
CA THR A 53 8.13 4.54 -19.49
C THR A 53 7.32 3.27 -19.71
N PHE A 54 6.40 2.96 -18.80
CA PHE A 54 5.60 1.74 -18.93
C PHE A 54 4.13 1.98 -19.27
N SER A 55 3.65 3.21 -19.21
CA SER A 55 2.28 3.51 -19.62
C SER A 55 2.07 3.39 -21.14
N THR A 56 0.85 3.00 -21.56
CA THR A 56 0.53 2.75 -22.98
C THR A 56 0.75 3.98 -23.86
N PHE A 57 0.34 5.14 -23.38
CA PHE A 57 0.39 6.41 -24.14
C PHE A 57 1.51 7.35 -23.64
N GLY A 58 2.37 6.88 -22.72
CA GLY A 58 3.46 7.68 -22.16
C GLY A 58 2.98 8.79 -21.25
N GLY A 59 3.86 9.78 -21.00
CA GLY A 59 3.58 10.98 -20.21
C GLY A 59 3.25 12.18 -21.10
N ASN A 60 2.59 13.17 -20.49
CA ASN A 60 2.31 14.47 -21.11
C ASN A 60 2.43 15.56 -20.05
N ALA A 61 3.08 16.68 -20.42
CA ALA A 61 3.26 17.85 -19.55
C ALA A 61 2.01 18.75 -19.43
N ASP A 62 0.97 18.51 -20.26
CA ASP A 62 -0.24 19.34 -20.20
C ASP A 62 -0.96 19.21 -18.85
N PRO A 63 -1.63 20.29 -18.36
CA PRO A 63 -2.32 20.27 -17.06
C PRO A 63 -3.34 19.16 -16.89
N ALA A 64 -4.02 18.76 -17.97
CA ALA A 64 -4.95 17.61 -17.96
C ALA A 64 -4.22 16.26 -17.85
N HIS A 65 -2.93 16.23 -18.07
CA HIS A 65 -2.04 15.09 -17.99
C HIS A 65 -0.89 15.30 -16.99
N GLY A 66 -0.92 16.40 -16.25
CA GLY A 66 -0.44 16.46 -14.91
C GLY A 66 0.94 16.92 -14.60
N LYS A 67 1.75 17.45 -15.42
CA LYS A 67 2.97 18.11 -14.93
C LYS A 67 2.72 19.61 -14.73
N LEU A 68 2.77 20.07 -13.47
CA LEU A 68 2.81 21.48 -13.15
C LEU A 68 4.28 21.90 -13.02
N ASP A 69 4.71 22.86 -13.84
CA ASP A 69 6.01 23.47 -13.68
C ASP A 69 6.03 24.32 -12.42
N GLY A 70 7.00 24.08 -11.58
CA GLY A 70 7.21 24.79 -10.30
C GLY A 70 8.69 25.02 -10.03
N PRO A 71 9.04 25.71 -8.96
CA PRO A 71 10.44 25.84 -8.55
C PRO A 71 10.96 24.47 -8.08
N ASP A 72 12.24 24.20 -8.27
CA ASP A 72 12.90 22.91 -7.99
C ASP A 72 12.74 22.44 -6.52
N TRP A 73 12.49 23.36 -5.61
CA TRP A 73 12.28 23.04 -4.18
C TRP A 73 10.83 22.65 -3.84
N LEU A 74 9.89 22.72 -4.78
CA LEU A 74 8.47 22.44 -4.56
C LEU A 74 7.93 21.46 -5.59
N LEU A 75 7.42 20.36 -5.13
CA LEU A 75 6.69 19.39 -5.92
C LEU A 75 5.23 19.35 -5.45
N VAL A 76 4.31 19.44 -6.38
CA VAL A 76 2.87 19.30 -6.10
C VAL A 76 2.28 18.13 -6.87
N GLY A 77 1.22 17.56 -6.35
CA GLY A 77 0.51 16.47 -6.98
C GLY A 77 -0.94 16.40 -6.55
N ALA A 78 -1.68 15.50 -7.19
CA ALA A 78 -3.05 15.22 -6.84
C ALA A 78 -3.34 13.73 -7.09
N ASP A 79 -4.27 13.19 -6.33
CA ASP A 79 -4.80 11.84 -6.49
C ASP A 79 -6.32 11.93 -6.49
N VAL A 80 -6.97 11.42 -7.53
CA VAL A 80 -8.43 11.42 -7.66
C VAL A 80 -8.88 10.03 -8.08
N ARG A 81 -9.78 9.44 -7.30
CA ARG A 81 -10.32 8.10 -7.55
C ARG A 81 -11.84 8.09 -7.51
N ALA A 82 -12.43 7.34 -8.42
CA ALA A 82 -13.84 7.03 -8.43
C ALA A 82 -14.06 5.58 -8.81
N GLY A 83 -15.07 4.95 -8.22
CA GLY A 83 -15.41 3.56 -8.45
C GLY A 83 -16.88 3.37 -8.81
N ALA A 84 -17.15 2.35 -9.62
CA ALA A 84 -18.50 1.88 -9.89
C ALA A 84 -18.49 0.36 -10.11
N GLY A 85 -19.56 -0.32 -9.70
CA GLY A 85 -19.67 -1.77 -9.89
C GLY A 85 -20.77 -2.42 -9.08
N LEU A 86 -20.57 -3.67 -8.75
CA LEU A 86 -21.53 -4.50 -8.04
C LEU A 86 -20.95 -4.90 -6.68
N ILE A 87 -21.75 -4.79 -5.65
CA ILE A 87 -21.48 -5.33 -4.32
C ILE A 87 -22.43 -6.50 -4.09
N TYR A 88 -21.91 -7.63 -3.66
CA TYR A 88 -22.70 -8.83 -3.36
C TYR A 88 -22.71 -9.09 -1.86
N ASP A 89 -23.87 -8.98 -1.25
CA ASP A 89 -24.19 -9.48 0.08
C ASP A 89 -25.66 -9.91 0.06
N ARG A 90 -25.94 -11.22 0.05
CA ARG A 90 -27.30 -11.78 -0.10
C ARG A 90 -28.05 -11.31 -1.36
N GLY A 91 -27.38 -10.67 -2.29
CA GLY A 91 -27.91 -10.14 -3.55
C GLY A 91 -26.86 -9.20 -4.19
N ALA A 92 -27.04 -8.85 -5.47
CA ALA A 92 -26.15 -7.91 -6.16
C ALA A 92 -26.77 -6.51 -6.17
N SER A 93 -26.03 -5.53 -5.70
CA SER A 93 -26.41 -4.11 -5.70
C SER A 93 -25.44 -3.29 -6.52
N PRO A 94 -25.87 -2.51 -7.53
CA PRO A 94 -25.02 -1.56 -8.21
C PRO A 94 -24.65 -0.42 -7.25
N ASN A 95 -23.41 0.01 -7.32
CA ASN A 95 -22.92 1.17 -6.56
C ASN A 95 -21.98 1.99 -7.43
N ALA A 96 -21.97 3.31 -7.25
CA ALA A 96 -21.03 4.23 -7.86
C ALA A 96 -20.75 5.34 -6.85
N PHE A 97 -19.47 5.60 -6.60
CA PHE A 97 -19.07 6.50 -5.53
C PHE A 97 -17.73 7.18 -5.86
N PRO A 98 -17.56 8.46 -5.45
CA PRO A 98 -16.24 9.06 -5.37
C PRO A 98 -15.46 8.37 -4.23
N MET A 99 -14.24 7.95 -4.49
CA MET A 99 -13.42 7.32 -3.46
C MET A 99 -12.62 8.37 -2.69
N GLU A 100 -11.85 9.16 -3.43
CA GLU A 100 -11.05 10.24 -2.85
C GLU A 100 -10.70 11.30 -3.89
N ALA A 101 -10.42 12.50 -3.43
CA ALA A 101 -9.75 13.54 -4.18
C ALA A 101 -8.80 14.27 -3.23
N GLU A 102 -7.50 14.11 -3.43
CA GLU A 102 -6.45 14.63 -2.55
C GLU A 102 -5.45 15.45 -3.36
N ALA A 103 -5.01 16.58 -2.82
CA ALA A 103 -3.88 17.34 -3.29
C ALA A 103 -2.70 17.14 -2.34
N ALA A 104 -1.50 17.06 -2.89
CA ALA A 104 -0.26 16.88 -2.14
C ALA A 104 0.74 17.97 -2.49
N ALA A 105 1.55 18.38 -1.51
CA ALA A 105 2.67 19.28 -1.69
C ALA A 105 3.88 18.80 -0.91
N TRP A 106 5.05 18.83 -1.54
CA TRP A 106 6.33 18.49 -0.94
C TRP A 106 7.33 19.63 -1.23
N ALA A 107 7.74 20.31 -0.17
CA ALA A 107 8.77 21.33 -0.24
C ALA A 107 10.06 20.75 0.36
N HIS A 108 11.19 20.88 -0.35
CA HIS A 108 12.46 20.30 0.09
C HIS A 108 13.64 21.21 -0.19
N ARG A 109 14.61 21.17 0.71
CA ARG A 109 15.87 21.89 0.58
C ARG A 109 16.93 21.37 1.55
N ASP A 110 18.15 21.15 1.07
CA ASP A 110 19.34 20.83 1.89
C ASP A 110 19.11 19.65 2.85
N GLY A 111 18.39 18.59 2.41
CA GLY A 111 18.08 17.42 3.22
C GLY A 111 16.90 17.57 4.18
N PHE A 112 16.26 18.74 4.22
CA PHE A 112 15.00 18.93 4.94
C PHE A 112 13.82 18.96 3.99
N SER A 113 12.70 18.39 4.41
CA SER A 113 11.47 18.43 3.65
C SER A 113 10.23 18.59 4.52
N LEU A 114 9.22 19.24 3.95
CA LEU A 114 7.87 19.35 4.48
C LEU A 114 6.92 18.74 3.46
N TYR A 115 6.07 17.84 3.90
CA TYR A 115 5.02 17.24 3.09
C TYR A 115 3.67 17.50 3.74
N ALA A 116 2.66 17.73 2.93
CA ALA A 116 1.28 17.82 3.39
C ALA A 116 0.33 17.37 2.30
N THR A 117 -0.74 16.69 2.69
CA THR A 117 -1.89 16.37 1.85
C THR A 117 -3.16 16.97 2.42
N ALA A 118 -4.08 17.33 1.52
CA ALA A 118 -5.40 17.80 1.88
C ALA A 118 -6.41 17.31 0.84
N GLY A 119 -7.51 16.74 1.29
CA GLY A 119 -8.46 16.16 0.37
C GLY A 119 -9.83 15.87 0.97
N VAL A 120 -10.63 15.23 0.16
CA VAL A 120 -11.96 14.75 0.50
C VAL A 120 -12.04 13.28 0.10
N GLN A 121 -12.70 12.49 0.92
CA GLN A 121 -13.00 11.10 0.61
C GLN A 121 -14.44 10.77 0.95
N GLU A 122 -14.92 9.62 0.50
CA GLU A 122 -16.22 9.14 0.92
C GLU A 122 -16.22 8.92 2.43
N GLY A 123 -16.99 9.73 3.15
CA GLY A 123 -17.09 9.69 4.60
C GLY A 123 -18.35 8.99 5.08
N ASP A 124 -18.35 8.55 6.32
CA ASP A 124 -19.57 8.16 7.01
C ASP A 124 -20.50 9.39 7.10
N THR A 125 -21.63 9.35 6.41
CA THR A 125 -22.61 10.44 6.39
C THR A 125 -23.15 10.83 7.76
N SER A 126 -22.97 9.98 8.77
CA SER A 126 -23.24 10.26 10.18
C SER A 126 -22.19 11.14 10.84
N ARG A 127 -21.04 11.38 10.19
CA ARG A 127 -19.87 12.10 10.71
C ARG A 127 -19.35 13.13 9.72
N PRO A 128 -19.97 14.31 9.60
CA PRO A 128 -19.70 15.28 8.54
C PRO A 128 -18.25 15.81 8.48
N LEU A 129 -17.44 15.66 9.53
CA LEU A 129 -16.05 16.07 9.51
C LEU A 129 -15.10 15.03 8.89
N THR A 130 -15.57 13.82 8.61
CA THR A 130 -14.76 12.78 7.92
C THR A 130 -14.65 13.01 6.43
N PHE A 131 -15.43 13.93 5.87
CA PHE A 131 -15.41 14.27 4.45
C PHE A 131 -14.14 15.04 4.04
N PHE A 132 -13.63 15.95 4.88
CA PHE A 132 -12.40 16.68 4.63
C PHE A 132 -11.26 16.11 5.48
N GLN A 133 -10.14 15.78 4.84
CA GLN A 133 -9.01 15.16 5.54
C GLN A 133 -7.68 15.86 5.22
N LEU A 134 -6.88 15.99 6.27
CA LEU A 134 -5.44 16.25 6.22
C LEU A 134 -4.74 14.93 6.56
N ARG A 135 -4.68 14.02 5.58
CA ARG A 135 -4.24 12.64 5.84
C ARG A 135 -2.80 12.58 6.31
N GLU A 136 -1.89 13.18 5.55
CA GLU A 136 -0.49 13.21 5.92
C GLU A 136 0.03 14.63 5.99
N HIS A 137 0.81 14.93 7.02
CA HIS A 137 1.61 16.14 7.11
C HIS A 137 2.78 15.90 8.05
N TRP A 138 3.99 16.07 7.53
CA TRP A 138 5.19 15.74 8.27
C TRP A 138 6.39 16.59 7.84
N LEU A 139 7.35 16.70 8.78
CA LEU A 139 8.70 17.20 8.53
C LEU A 139 9.64 16.00 8.47
N MET A 140 10.64 16.05 7.60
CA MET A 140 11.65 15.01 7.49
C MET A 140 13.02 15.64 7.31
N TRP A 141 14.00 15.03 7.94
CA TRP A 141 15.41 15.22 7.66
C TRP A 141 15.96 13.93 7.05
N GLN A 142 16.78 14.07 6.01
CA GLN A 142 17.50 12.97 5.38
C GLN A 142 19.02 13.24 5.39
N GLN A 143 19.78 12.20 5.61
CA GLN A 143 21.23 12.27 5.74
C GLN A 143 21.94 12.75 4.46
N HIS A 144 21.43 12.32 3.31
CA HIS A 144 21.97 12.63 1.99
C HIS A 144 20.91 13.30 1.14
N ALA A 145 21.00 14.61 0.96
CA ALA A 145 19.96 15.43 0.31
C ALA A 145 19.56 14.93 -1.09
N ASP A 146 20.52 14.40 -1.84
CA ASP A 146 20.33 13.98 -3.25
C ASP A 146 20.33 12.45 -3.43
N SER A 147 20.14 11.69 -2.36
CA SER A 147 20.16 10.22 -2.42
C SER A 147 18.88 9.63 -1.86
N PRO A 148 18.27 8.62 -2.54
CA PRO A 148 17.12 7.89 -1.99
C PRO A 148 17.52 6.90 -0.89
N THR A 149 18.80 6.87 -0.48
CA THR A 149 19.34 5.95 0.51
C THR A 149 19.98 6.68 1.67
N GLY A 150 20.08 6.03 2.83
CA GLY A 150 20.66 6.56 4.04
C GLY A 150 19.66 6.63 5.19
N LEU A 151 19.94 7.49 6.15
CA LEU A 151 19.12 7.71 7.33
C LEU A 151 18.10 8.82 7.08
N PHE A 152 16.85 8.56 7.46
CA PHE A 152 15.74 9.51 7.45
C PHE A 152 15.15 9.61 8.87
N VAL A 153 14.79 10.81 9.28
CA VAL A 153 14.06 11.06 10.52
C VAL A 153 12.83 11.89 10.18
N ARG A 154 11.66 11.34 10.42
CA ARG A 154 10.37 11.94 10.06
C ARG A 154 9.52 12.16 11.30
N ALA A 155 8.85 13.30 11.40
CA ALA A 155 7.94 13.63 12.50
C ALA A 155 6.69 14.31 11.95
N GLY A 156 5.52 13.88 12.40
CA GLY A 156 4.24 14.41 11.98
C GLY A 156 3.14 13.36 11.97
N ARG A 157 2.12 13.56 11.13
CA ARG A 157 1.02 12.63 10.90
C ARG A 157 1.28 11.81 9.65
N PHE A 158 1.38 10.50 9.77
CA PHE A 158 1.62 9.55 8.68
C PHE A 158 1.25 8.13 9.12
N VAL A 159 1.16 7.20 8.17
CA VAL A 159 0.97 5.77 8.47
C VAL A 159 2.26 5.19 9.06
N PRO A 160 2.23 4.62 10.29
CA PRO A 160 3.38 3.91 10.85
C PRO A 160 3.82 2.78 9.93
N VAL A 161 5.13 2.65 9.71
CA VAL A 161 5.68 1.62 8.81
C VAL A 161 5.54 0.25 9.43
N TYR A 162 4.72 -0.60 8.83
CA TYR A 162 4.41 -1.95 9.27
C TYR A 162 3.92 -2.78 8.08
N GLY A 163 4.43 -4.00 7.90
CA GLY A 163 4.04 -4.89 6.80
C GLY A 163 4.47 -4.45 5.39
N LEU A 164 3.90 -5.10 4.40
CA LEU A 164 4.22 -4.87 2.99
C LEU A 164 3.58 -3.60 2.40
N ARG A 165 2.66 -2.98 3.09
CA ARG A 165 2.03 -1.70 2.70
C ARG A 165 1.37 -1.77 1.32
N PHE A 166 0.58 -2.82 1.09
CA PHE A 166 -0.20 -2.97 -0.12
C PHE A 166 -1.10 -1.75 -0.36
N ALA A 167 -1.32 -1.42 -1.63
CA ALA A 167 -2.19 -0.30 -2.00
C ALA A 167 -3.67 -0.62 -1.70
N GLU A 168 -4.06 -1.88 -1.84
CA GLU A 168 -5.40 -2.36 -1.55
C GLU A 168 -5.66 -2.38 -0.05
N HIS A 169 -6.47 -1.44 0.41
CA HIS A 169 -6.80 -1.32 1.84
C HIS A 169 -7.77 -2.40 2.35
N ASN A 170 -8.34 -3.22 1.46
CA ASN A 170 -9.22 -4.33 1.81
C ASN A 170 -8.49 -5.64 2.11
N ASP A 171 -7.17 -5.69 1.95
CA ASP A 171 -6.38 -6.86 2.29
C ASP A 171 -6.48 -7.15 3.79
N PHE A 172 -6.55 -8.43 4.13
CA PHE A 172 -6.77 -8.81 5.53
C PHE A 172 -5.59 -8.41 6.43
N THR A 173 -4.36 -8.42 5.92
CA THR A 173 -3.19 -7.93 6.68
C THR A 173 -3.27 -6.43 6.97
N ARG A 174 -3.99 -5.65 6.14
CA ARG A 174 -4.30 -4.26 6.44
C ARG A 174 -5.51 -4.13 7.37
N VAL A 175 -6.65 -4.72 7.01
CA VAL A 175 -7.92 -4.57 7.75
C VAL A 175 -7.80 -5.10 9.17
N TYR A 176 -7.27 -6.31 9.33
CA TYR A 176 -7.14 -6.99 10.64
C TYR A 176 -5.74 -6.84 11.24
N GLY A 177 -4.72 -6.59 10.42
CA GLY A 177 -3.32 -6.38 10.83
C GLY A 177 -3.00 -5.00 11.37
N GLN A 178 -4.02 -4.16 11.66
CA GLN A 178 -3.92 -2.85 12.30
C GLN A 178 -3.35 -1.71 11.43
N THR A 179 -3.40 -1.84 10.12
CA THR A 179 -3.10 -0.77 9.16
C THR A 179 -4.27 -0.52 8.20
N PRO A 180 -5.52 -0.40 8.70
CA PRO A 180 -6.68 -0.15 7.86
C PRO A 180 -6.57 1.21 7.15
N LEU A 181 -7.55 1.51 6.32
CA LEU A 181 -7.71 2.86 5.78
C LEU A 181 -7.84 3.86 6.93
N ASP A 182 -7.30 5.07 6.76
CA ASP A 182 -7.29 6.15 7.77
C ASP A 182 -6.54 5.80 9.08
N CYS A 183 -5.48 4.99 8.97
CA CYS A 183 -4.65 4.63 10.13
C CYS A 183 -3.47 5.58 10.37
N GLU A 184 -3.45 6.75 9.75
CA GLU A 184 -2.44 7.77 9.99
C GLU A 184 -2.48 8.24 11.44
N THR A 185 -1.32 8.35 12.06
CA THR A 185 -1.15 8.79 13.45
C THR A 185 -0.04 9.81 13.56
N TYR A 186 -0.05 10.62 14.62
CA TYR A 186 1.10 11.47 14.94
C TYR A 186 2.23 10.63 15.52
N GLY A 187 3.42 10.78 14.95
CA GLY A 187 4.56 9.99 15.38
C GLY A 187 5.89 10.56 14.97
N VAL A 188 6.93 9.84 15.41
CA VAL A 188 8.32 10.03 14.97
C VAL A 188 8.81 8.71 14.42
N ALA A 189 9.36 8.74 13.22
CA ALA A 189 9.99 7.59 12.59
C ALA A 189 11.48 7.83 12.38
N VAL A 190 12.26 6.78 12.62
CA VAL A 190 13.68 6.69 12.23
C VAL A 190 13.76 5.56 11.23
N GLU A 191 14.24 5.86 10.04
CA GLU A 191 14.18 4.97 8.90
C GLU A 191 15.57 4.92 8.24
N TYR A 192 16.04 3.74 7.95
CA TYR A 192 17.28 3.55 7.20
C TYR A 192 16.98 2.73 5.95
N VAL A 193 17.37 3.23 4.79
CA VAL A 193 17.12 2.61 3.49
C VAL A 193 18.44 2.44 2.74
N ASP A 194 18.67 1.22 2.28
CA ASP A 194 19.77 0.80 1.45
C ASP A 194 19.24 -0.15 0.35
N PRO A 195 19.86 -0.29 -0.82
CA PRO A 195 19.38 -1.22 -1.84
C PRO A 195 19.26 -2.67 -1.36
N ARG A 196 20.06 -3.09 -0.38
CA ARG A 196 20.08 -4.47 0.11
C ARG A 196 19.26 -4.69 1.37
N TRP A 197 18.91 -3.64 2.11
CA TRP A 197 18.12 -3.76 3.31
C TRP A 197 17.49 -2.43 3.71
N GLU A 198 16.41 -2.51 4.42
CA GLU A 198 15.76 -1.35 5.03
C GLU A 198 15.31 -1.67 6.45
N ALA A 199 15.26 -0.67 7.31
CA ALA A 199 14.74 -0.78 8.66
C ALA A 199 13.99 0.51 9.02
N HIS A 200 12.83 0.35 9.60
CA HIS A 200 11.94 1.43 10.01
C HIS A 200 11.50 1.20 11.45
N ALA A 201 11.59 2.24 12.28
CA ALA A 201 11.09 2.25 13.64
C ALA A 201 10.21 3.49 13.83
N THR A 202 8.98 3.31 14.26
CA THR A 202 8.02 4.39 14.48
C THR A 202 7.50 4.33 15.90
N ALA A 203 7.55 5.45 16.62
CA ALA A 203 6.78 5.66 17.84
C ALA A 203 5.61 6.58 17.51
N PHE A 204 4.39 6.24 17.92
CA PHE A 204 3.19 6.99 17.58
C PHE A 204 2.25 7.17 18.77
N VAL A 205 1.44 8.20 18.70
CA VAL A 205 0.41 8.51 19.66
C VAL A 205 -0.95 8.52 18.98
N HIS A 206 -1.99 8.26 19.75
CA HIS A 206 -3.37 8.35 19.26
C HIS A 206 -3.61 9.70 18.57
N ASP A 207 -4.16 9.63 17.36
CA ASP A 207 -4.51 10.81 16.59
C ASP A 207 -5.86 11.38 17.09
N PRO A 208 -5.87 12.59 17.69
CA PRO A 208 -7.12 13.20 18.14
C PRO A 208 -8.05 13.60 16.98
N LEU A 209 -7.55 13.63 15.74
CA LEU A 209 -8.35 13.90 14.54
C LEU A 209 -9.04 12.64 14.01
N GLN A 210 -8.62 11.45 14.47
CA GLN A 210 -9.28 10.19 14.14
C GLN A 210 -10.49 9.95 15.05
N TRP A 211 -11.53 9.38 14.44
CA TRP A 211 -12.74 8.99 15.17
C TRP A 211 -12.68 7.56 15.70
N SER A 212 -11.62 6.82 15.33
CA SER A 212 -11.38 5.46 15.84
C SER A 212 -10.43 5.50 17.04
N THR A 213 -10.83 4.87 18.13
CA THR A 213 -9.98 4.65 19.31
C THR A 213 -9.11 3.41 19.19
N GLU A 214 -9.21 2.68 18.09
CA GLU A 214 -8.55 1.38 17.92
C GLU A 214 -7.03 1.48 17.76
N LEU A 215 -6.51 2.59 17.25
CA LEU A 215 -5.09 2.73 16.95
C LEU A 215 -4.22 3.05 18.18
N GLY A 216 -4.74 3.69 19.20
CA GLY A 216 -4.08 3.93 20.50
C GLY A 216 -2.69 4.58 20.38
N ASN A 217 -1.89 4.41 21.45
CA ASN A 217 -0.48 4.82 21.49
C ASN A 217 0.41 3.59 21.34
N GLY A 218 1.56 3.73 20.66
CA GLY A 218 2.39 2.55 20.46
C GLY A 218 3.66 2.76 19.65
N GLY A 219 4.11 1.68 19.05
CA GLY A 219 5.25 1.65 18.16
C GLY A 219 5.14 0.54 17.13
N ALA A 220 5.81 0.74 16.02
CA ALA A 220 5.91 -0.22 14.92
C ALA A 220 7.37 -0.36 14.48
N LEU A 221 7.72 -1.55 14.05
CA LEU A 221 9.02 -1.92 13.51
C LEU A 221 8.83 -2.70 12.22
N TYR A 222 9.64 -2.41 11.24
CA TYR A 222 9.77 -3.20 10.01
C TYR A 222 11.22 -3.27 9.61
N ALA A 223 11.71 -4.44 9.22
CA ALA A 223 13.02 -4.60 8.62
C ALA A 223 12.97 -5.63 7.49
N GLU A 224 13.60 -5.32 6.37
CA GLU A 224 13.64 -6.17 5.18
C GLU A 224 15.08 -6.30 4.69
N ALA A 225 15.49 -7.51 4.37
CA ALA A 225 16.76 -7.81 3.69
C ALA A 225 16.48 -8.32 2.27
N ARG A 226 17.30 -7.87 1.31
CA ARG A 226 17.25 -8.25 -0.11
C ARG A 226 18.53 -9.01 -0.47
N PRO A 227 18.58 -10.33 -0.20
CA PRO A 227 19.76 -11.15 -0.47
C PRO A 227 20.15 -11.17 -1.96
N THR A 228 19.17 -11.02 -2.81
CA THR A 228 19.32 -10.92 -4.27
C THR A 228 18.39 -9.85 -4.84
N THR A 229 18.58 -9.43 -6.08
CA THR A 229 17.64 -8.53 -6.78
C THR A 229 16.27 -9.16 -7.02
N ALA A 230 16.13 -10.47 -6.81
CA ALA A 230 14.90 -11.23 -7.03
C ALA A 230 14.22 -11.67 -5.73
N SER A 231 14.79 -11.41 -4.54
CA SER A 231 14.21 -11.91 -3.30
C SER A 231 14.38 -10.92 -2.15
N ALA A 232 13.33 -10.82 -1.33
CA ALA A 232 13.36 -10.07 -0.07
C ALA A 232 12.69 -10.88 1.04
N LEU A 233 13.19 -10.74 2.26
CA LEU A 233 12.64 -11.33 3.48
C LEU A 233 12.59 -10.24 4.54
N GLY A 234 11.45 -10.10 5.20
CA GLY A 234 11.27 -9.10 6.25
C GLY A 234 10.67 -9.67 7.52
N ILE A 235 10.83 -8.89 8.56
CA ILE A 235 10.20 -9.10 9.86
C ILE A 235 9.50 -7.81 10.28
N GLU A 236 8.43 -7.96 11.05
CA GLU A 236 7.65 -6.84 11.52
C GLU A 236 7.21 -7.05 12.97
N GLY A 237 6.98 -5.95 13.66
CA GLY A 237 6.46 -5.95 15.02
C GLY A 237 5.68 -4.68 15.31
N ARG A 238 4.60 -4.81 16.08
CA ARG A 238 3.77 -3.67 16.47
C ARG A 238 3.22 -3.86 17.87
N TYR A 239 3.18 -2.78 18.61
CA TYR A 239 2.43 -2.65 19.86
C TYR A 239 1.55 -1.43 19.75
N ALA A 240 0.27 -1.56 20.12
CA ALA A 240 -0.63 -0.44 20.26
C ALA A 240 -1.53 -0.65 21.49
N LYS A 241 -1.80 0.42 22.24
CA LYS A 241 -2.69 0.40 23.40
C LYS A 241 -3.67 1.55 23.31
N SER A 242 -4.94 1.21 23.39
CA SER A 242 -6.07 2.13 23.49
C SER A 242 -6.77 1.99 24.84
N ASP A 243 -7.88 2.72 25.04
CA ASP A 243 -8.73 2.60 26.22
C ASP A 243 -9.53 1.29 26.25
N VAL A 244 -9.69 0.65 25.09
CA VAL A 244 -10.52 -0.56 24.96
C VAL A 244 -9.70 -1.84 24.91
N ASP A 245 -8.45 -1.78 24.40
CA ASP A 245 -7.57 -2.95 24.30
C ASP A 245 -6.08 -2.59 24.21
N ALA A 246 -5.25 -3.62 24.31
CA ALA A 246 -3.85 -3.59 23.94
C ALA A 246 -3.57 -4.72 22.95
N ARG A 247 -2.84 -4.43 21.88
CA ARG A 247 -2.47 -5.39 20.83
C ARG A 247 -0.96 -5.47 20.67
N VAL A 248 -0.45 -6.69 20.65
CA VAL A 248 0.94 -7.02 20.28
C VAL A 248 0.88 -7.86 19.03
N ALA A 249 1.55 -7.42 17.99
CA ALA A 249 1.61 -8.15 16.73
C ALA A 249 3.07 -8.36 16.32
N GLY A 250 3.32 -9.47 15.63
CA GLY A 250 4.60 -9.75 15.00
C GLY A 250 4.38 -10.63 13.78
N GLY A 251 5.22 -10.45 12.76
CA GLY A 251 5.02 -11.14 11.49
C GLY A 251 6.29 -11.26 10.67
N ILE A 252 6.09 -11.89 9.52
CA ILE A 252 7.12 -12.07 8.49
C ILE A 252 6.58 -11.65 7.14
N THR A 253 7.46 -11.12 6.32
CA THR A 253 7.17 -10.81 4.92
C THR A 253 8.17 -11.52 4.01
N ALA A 254 7.73 -11.85 2.79
CA ALA A 254 8.58 -12.42 1.77
C ALA A 254 8.18 -11.90 0.40
N LYS A 255 9.16 -11.65 -0.48
CA LYS A 255 8.96 -11.29 -1.88
C LYS A 255 9.87 -12.14 -2.75
N TYR A 256 9.35 -12.59 -3.89
CA TYR A 256 10.15 -13.35 -4.86
C TYR A 256 9.77 -12.99 -6.29
N TRP A 257 10.73 -12.49 -7.05
CA TRP A 257 10.59 -12.17 -8.47
C TRP A 257 11.03 -13.34 -9.35
N LEU A 258 10.10 -13.94 -10.06
CA LEU A 258 10.33 -14.99 -11.06
C LEU A 258 10.48 -14.34 -12.44
N ALA A 259 11.66 -13.83 -12.73
CA ALA A 259 11.97 -13.05 -13.92
C ALA A 259 11.55 -13.71 -15.25
N PRO A 260 11.76 -15.04 -15.51
CA PRO A 260 11.37 -15.65 -16.78
C PRO A 260 9.86 -15.62 -17.06
N ALA A 261 9.03 -15.50 -16.02
CA ALA A 261 7.58 -15.48 -16.12
C ALA A 261 6.99 -14.08 -15.90
N ASN A 262 7.81 -13.08 -15.60
CA ASN A 262 7.37 -11.75 -15.15
C ASN A 262 6.36 -11.83 -14.00
N LEU A 263 6.60 -12.71 -13.03
CA LEU A 263 5.75 -12.94 -11.88
C LEU A 263 6.46 -12.51 -10.60
N LEU A 264 5.77 -11.73 -9.77
CA LEU A 264 6.17 -11.42 -8.42
C LEU A 264 5.22 -12.10 -7.43
N PHE A 265 5.79 -12.80 -6.47
CA PHE A 265 5.07 -13.31 -5.31
C PHE A 265 5.39 -12.46 -4.09
N GLN A 266 4.37 -12.08 -3.33
CA GLN A 266 4.48 -11.32 -2.10
C GLN A 266 3.65 -12.01 -1.02
N PHE A 267 4.23 -12.22 0.15
CA PHE A 267 3.58 -12.85 1.28
C PHE A 267 3.78 -12.02 2.53
N GLU A 268 2.73 -11.92 3.32
CA GLU A 268 2.74 -11.34 4.67
C GLU A 268 1.91 -12.21 5.59
N GLY A 269 2.43 -12.51 6.77
CA GLY A 269 1.74 -13.28 7.80
C GLY A 269 2.03 -12.73 9.18
N GLN A 270 0.99 -12.50 9.98
CA GLN A 270 1.03 -11.83 11.27
C GLN A 270 0.29 -12.65 12.32
N ALA A 271 0.89 -12.80 13.51
CA ALA A 271 0.24 -13.27 14.72
C ALA A 271 -0.04 -12.06 15.64
N ILE A 272 -1.26 -11.95 16.15
CA ILE A 272 -1.71 -10.81 16.94
C ILE A 272 -2.30 -11.33 18.25
N ARG A 273 -1.80 -10.81 19.37
CA ARG A 273 -2.45 -10.98 20.68
C ARG A 273 -3.17 -9.71 21.07
N GLN A 274 -4.46 -9.81 21.27
CA GLN A 274 -5.32 -8.74 21.75
C GLN A 274 -5.76 -9.02 23.18
N THR A 275 -5.54 -8.06 24.08
CA THR A 275 -5.96 -8.10 25.48
C THR A 275 -6.96 -6.98 25.72
N PHE A 276 -8.18 -7.31 26.09
CA PHE A 276 -9.26 -6.33 26.31
C PHE A 276 -9.15 -5.67 27.67
N ALA A 277 -9.41 -4.37 27.76
CA ALA A 277 -9.44 -3.63 29.02
C ALA A 277 -10.53 -4.14 29.99
N ALA A 278 -11.65 -4.64 29.43
CA ALA A 278 -12.73 -5.26 30.18
C ALA A 278 -12.41 -6.68 30.68
N GLY A 279 -11.23 -7.21 30.34
CA GLY A 279 -10.79 -8.57 30.64
C GLY A 279 -10.98 -9.52 29.47
N GLY A 280 -10.15 -10.57 29.43
CA GLY A 280 -10.07 -11.53 28.35
C GLY A 280 -8.99 -11.20 27.33
N GLN A 281 -8.63 -12.19 26.54
CA GLN A 281 -7.70 -12.05 25.43
C GLN A 281 -8.08 -12.98 24.29
N ARG A 282 -7.61 -12.69 23.09
CA ARG A 282 -7.66 -13.57 21.93
C ARG A 282 -6.34 -13.54 21.18
N ASP A 283 -5.99 -14.65 20.58
CA ASP A 283 -4.85 -14.81 19.71
C ASP A 283 -5.36 -14.97 18.26
N GLN A 284 -4.89 -14.12 17.36
CA GLN A 284 -5.38 -14.01 15.98
C GLN A 284 -4.24 -14.35 15.02
N LEU A 285 -4.60 -14.85 13.85
CA LEU A 285 -3.68 -15.03 12.74
C LEU A 285 -4.25 -14.36 11.49
N VAL A 286 -3.43 -13.59 10.79
CA VAL A 286 -3.81 -13.02 9.49
C VAL A 286 -2.68 -13.25 8.50
N SER A 287 -3.06 -13.56 7.25
CA SER A 287 -2.09 -13.70 6.18
C SER A 287 -2.64 -13.24 4.84
N TYR A 288 -1.72 -12.82 3.97
CA TYR A 288 -1.99 -12.45 2.60
C TYR A 288 -0.88 -12.96 1.68
N LEU A 289 -1.26 -13.60 0.60
CA LEU A 289 -0.37 -14.00 -0.50
C LEU A 289 -0.86 -13.34 -1.78
N MET A 290 0.01 -12.60 -2.45
CA MET A 290 -0.29 -11.97 -3.74
C MET A 290 0.68 -12.48 -4.81
N ALA A 291 0.14 -12.77 -5.99
CA ALA A 291 0.90 -13.05 -7.20
C ALA A 291 0.58 -11.96 -8.23
N SER A 292 1.58 -11.19 -8.62
CA SER A 292 1.48 -10.09 -9.58
C SER A 292 2.13 -10.48 -10.89
N TRP A 293 1.34 -10.58 -11.95
CA TRP A 293 1.80 -10.95 -13.28
C TRP A 293 1.87 -9.74 -14.20
N PHE A 294 3.07 -9.35 -14.59
CA PHE A 294 3.34 -8.28 -15.55
C PHE A 294 3.22 -8.81 -16.97
N VAL A 295 1.99 -8.85 -17.47
CA VAL A 295 1.66 -9.37 -18.81
C VAL A 295 2.31 -8.53 -19.91
N HIS A 296 2.31 -7.22 -19.70
CA HIS A 296 2.89 -6.19 -20.57
C HIS A 296 3.30 -5.01 -19.70
N PRO A 297 4.23 -4.14 -20.08
CA PRO A 297 4.60 -2.99 -19.25
C PRO A 297 3.41 -2.17 -18.70
N SER A 298 2.35 -2.01 -19.49
CA SER A 298 1.15 -1.24 -19.11
C SER A 298 0.05 -2.06 -18.44
N TRP A 299 0.23 -3.38 -18.30
CA TRP A 299 -0.80 -4.28 -17.80
C TRP A 299 -0.28 -5.18 -16.68
N LEU A 300 -0.91 -5.08 -15.54
CA LEU A 300 -0.62 -5.89 -14.36
C LEU A 300 -1.87 -6.65 -13.95
N ILE A 301 -1.74 -7.94 -13.67
CA ILE A 301 -2.80 -8.78 -13.11
C ILE A 301 -2.34 -9.27 -11.74
N ASP A 302 -3.13 -8.98 -10.72
CA ASP A 302 -2.89 -9.45 -9.36
C ASP A 302 -3.90 -10.52 -8.97
N PHE A 303 -3.41 -11.57 -8.32
CA PHE A 303 -4.21 -12.59 -7.66
C PHE A 303 -3.84 -12.63 -6.18
N GLY A 304 -4.82 -12.41 -5.32
CA GLY A 304 -4.65 -12.36 -3.88
C GLY A 304 -5.39 -13.50 -3.17
N LEU A 305 -4.77 -14.02 -2.12
CA LEU A 305 -5.39 -14.96 -1.17
C LEU A 305 -5.21 -14.42 0.23
N SER A 306 -6.30 -14.16 0.93
CA SER A 306 -6.31 -13.68 2.31
C SER A 306 -6.90 -14.72 3.23
N GLN A 307 -6.34 -14.85 4.42
CA GLN A 307 -6.89 -15.64 5.52
C GLN A 307 -6.84 -14.84 6.82
N TYR A 308 -7.90 -14.93 7.61
CA TYR A 308 -7.96 -14.36 8.94
C TYR A 308 -8.67 -15.30 9.89
N ASP A 309 -7.99 -15.68 10.97
CA ASP A 309 -8.55 -16.39 12.12
C ASP A 309 -8.65 -15.40 13.28
N GLU A 310 -9.89 -15.09 13.68
CA GLU A 310 -10.18 -14.12 14.72
C GLU A 310 -9.79 -14.59 16.12
N ASP A 311 -9.82 -15.91 16.36
CA ASP A 311 -9.40 -16.47 17.64
C ASP A 311 -8.98 -17.95 17.46
N LEU A 312 -7.68 -18.20 17.46
CA LEU A 312 -7.07 -19.53 17.33
C LEU A 312 -7.59 -20.58 18.34
N HIS A 313 -8.28 -20.15 19.40
CA HIS A 313 -8.86 -21.03 20.40
C HIS A 313 -10.33 -21.38 20.13
N VAL A 314 -10.97 -20.71 19.17
CA VAL A 314 -12.37 -20.90 18.80
C VAL A 314 -12.47 -21.43 17.37
N LYS A 315 -12.92 -22.66 17.21
CA LYS A 315 -13.17 -23.20 15.86
C LYS A 315 -14.35 -22.48 15.20
N ALA A 316 -14.18 -22.13 13.92
CA ALA A 316 -15.26 -21.68 13.04
C ALA A 316 -15.48 -20.17 12.94
N VAL A 317 -14.43 -19.34 13.07
CA VAL A 317 -14.50 -17.89 12.82
C VAL A 317 -13.49 -17.47 11.74
N ASP A 318 -13.11 -18.37 10.83
CA ASP A 318 -12.15 -18.08 9.78
C ASP A 318 -12.82 -17.29 8.66
N LEU A 319 -12.12 -16.26 8.18
CA LEU A 319 -12.44 -15.53 6.96
C LEU A 319 -11.42 -15.88 5.90
N GLU A 320 -11.88 -16.15 4.70
CA GLU A 320 -11.03 -16.35 3.53
C GLU A 320 -11.47 -15.41 2.42
N ALA A 321 -10.52 -14.84 1.68
CA ALA A 321 -10.84 -14.05 0.52
C ALA A 321 -9.90 -14.36 -0.65
N PHE A 322 -10.48 -14.27 -1.85
CA PHE A 322 -9.78 -14.31 -3.11
C PHE A 322 -9.98 -13.01 -3.86
N ASP A 323 -8.88 -12.43 -4.32
CA ASP A 323 -8.84 -11.21 -5.11
C ASP A 323 -8.33 -11.50 -6.53
N ALA A 324 -8.92 -10.82 -7.51
CA ALA A 324 -8.41 -10.80 -8.88
C ALA A 324 -8.53 -9.38 -9.43
N ASN A 325 -7.40 -8.73 -9.67
CA ASN A 325 -7.34 -7.34 -10.09
C ASN A 325 -6.63 -7.23 -11.44
N LEU A 326 -7.11 -6.32 -12.29
CA LEU A 326 -6.49 -6.00 -13.56
C LEU A 326 -6.23 -4.50 -13.61
N HIS A 327 -4.97 -4.13 -13.68
CA HIS A 327 -4.50 -2.75 -13.80
C HIS A 327 -4.13 -2.45 -15.24
N TRP A 328 -4.61 -1.34 -15.76
CA TRP A 328 -4.18 -0.77 -17.01
C TRP A 328 -3.68 0.66 -16.80
N PHE A 329 -2.39 0.84 -16.94
CA PHE A 329 -1.73 2.13 -16.92
C PHE A 329 -1.84 2.76 -18.32
N ALA A 330 -2.92 3.50 -18.55
CA ALA A 330 -3.19 4.11 -19.85
C ALA A 330 -2.18 5.21 -20.18
N SER A 331 -1.89 6.09 -19.22
CA SER A 331 -0.82 7.09 -19.30
C SER A 331 -0.14 7.23 -17.94
N SER A 332 0.88 8.06 -17.84
CA SER A 332 1.54 8.36 -16.56
C SER A 332 0.58 8.87 -15.48
N HIS A 333 -0.58 9.37 -15.86
CA HIS A 333 -1.57 9.99 -14.97
C HIS A 333 -2.88 9.20 -14.84
N TRP A 334 -3.14 8.27 -15.76
CA TRP A 334 -4.40 7.54 -15.79
C TRP A 334 -4.21 6.05 -15.62
N GLU A 335 -4.88 5.50 -14.64
CA GLU A 335 -5.01 4.07 -14.41
C GLU A 335 -6.48 3.69 -14.40
N LEU A 336 -6.81 2.60 -15.11
CA LEU A 336 -8.06 1.88 -14.97
C LEU A 336 -7.79 0.60 -14.20
N LEU A 337 -8.54 0.37 -13.15
CA LEU A 337 -8.43 -0.79 -12.29
C LEU A 337 -9.77 -1.53 -12.24
N LEU A 338 -9.76 -2.79 -12.67
CA LEU A 338 -10.86 -3.72 -12.42
C LEU A 338 -10.48 -4.56 -11.20
N THR A 339 -11.26 -4.46 -10.14
CA THR A 339 -11.08 -5.25 -8.92
C THR A 339 -12.24 -6.22 -8.73
N ASN A 340 -11.93 -7.44 -8.36
CA ASN A 340 -12.91 -8.43 -7.97
C ASN A 340 -12.46 -9.09 -6.67
N ARG A 341 -13.32 -9.12 -5.68
CA ARG A 341 -13.11 -9.84 -4.41
C ARG A 341 -14.28 -10.72 -4.10
N VAL A 342 -13.99 -11.95 -3.72
CA VAL A 342 -14.94 -12.88 -3.14
C VAL A 342 -14.41 -13.29 -1.78
N GLN A 343 -15.23 -13.14 -0.74
CA GLN A 343 -14.86 -13.56 0.60
C GLN A 343 -15.92 -14.49 1.17
N THR A 344 -15.48 -15.49 1.89
CA THR A 344 -16.32 -16.45 2.60
C THR A 344 -16.12 -16.30 4.10
N ILE A 345 -17.20 -16.45 4.84
CA ILE A 345 -17.17 -16.55 6.29
C ILE A 345 -17.37 -18.03 6.60
N ALA A 346 -16.34 -18.70 7.03
CA ALA A 346 -16.41 -20.07 7.52
C ALA A 346 -17.03 -20.08 8.92
N LEU A 347 -18.25 -19.62 9.03
CA LEU A 347 -19.05 -19.84 10.22
C LEU A 347 -19.45 -21.31 10.22
N GLY A 348 -19.19 -22.03 11.30
CA GLY A 348 -19.39 -23.47 11.45
C GLY A 348 -20.78 -24.04 11.17
N SER A 349 -21.72 -23.27 10.67
CA SER A 349 -23.02 -23.71 10.18
C SER A 349 -23.74 -22.60 9.40
N GLY A 350 -23.33 -22.28 8.20
CA GLY A 350 -24.07 -21.36 7.34
C GLY A 350 -23.30 -20.11 6.94
N GLY A 351 -22.04 -20.26 6.63
CA GLY A 351 -21.19 -19.19 6.11
C GLY A 351 -21.80 -18.50 4.90
N GLY A 352 -21.80 -17.18 4.93
CA GLY A 352 -22.19 -16.33 3.81
C GLY A 352 -21.02 -16.08 2.88
N THR A 353 -21.31 -15.89 1.60
CA THR A 353 -20.34 -15.37 0.63
C THR A 353 -20.71 -13.93 0.34
N SER A 354 -19.73 -13.03 0.44
CA SER A 354 -19.87 -11.63 0.05
C SER A 354 -18.71 -11.22 -0.86
N GLY A 355 -18.80 -10.07 -1.49
CA GLY A 355 -17.73 -9.59 -2.36
C GLY A 355 -18.14 -8.38 -3.17
N TYR A 356 -17.29 -8.03 -4.11
CA TYR A 356 -17.54 -6.93 -5.06
C TYR A 356 -16.83 -7.17 -6.38
N ALA A 357 -17.33 -6.53 -7.42
CA ALA A 357 -16.66 -6.31 -8.69
C ALA A 357 -16.76 -4.83 -9.05
N LEU A 358 -15.64 -4.12 -9.05
CA LEU A 358 -15.58 -2.69 -9.26
C LEU A 358 -14.66 -2.34 -10.42
N VAL A 359 -15.06 -1.35 -11.20
CA VAL A 359 -14.17 -0.60 -12.10
C VAL A 359 -13.82 0.70 -11.40
N GLN A 360 -12.54 0.99 -11.29
CA GLN A 360 -12.04 2.23 -10.70
C GLN A 360 -11.30 3.03 -11.78
N ILE A 361 -11.49 4.33 -11.74
CA ILE A 361 -10.70 5.29 -12.51
C ILE A 361 -9.84 6.03 -11.51
N HIS A 362 -8.56 6.04 -11.76
CA HIS A 362 -7.56 6.68 -10.93
C HIS A 362 -6.79 7.68 -11.77
N TYR A 363 -6.82 8.95 -11.36
CA TYR A 363 -6.02 10.02 -11.93
C TYR A 363 -5.01 10.50 -10.89
N ARG A 364 -3.75 10.59 -11.29
CA ARG A 364 -2.68 11.14 -10.44
C ARG A 364 -1.85 12.18 -11.18
N LEU A 365 -1.53 13.27 -10.49
CA LEU A 365 -0.75 14.39 -10.98
C LEU A 365 0.67 14.33 -10.43
#